data_8179e0c61585e7f6592e21ab33cd9d13
#
_entry.id   8179e0c61585e7f6592e21ab33cd9d13
#
_cell.length_a   1.000
_cell.length_b   1.000
_cell.length_c   1.000
_cell.angle_alpha   90.00
_cell.angle_beta   90.00
_cell.angle_gamma   90.00
#
_symmetry.space_group_name_H-M   'P 1'
#
loop_
_entity.id
_entity.type
_entity.pdbx_description
1 polymer ?
#
loop_
_entity_poly.entity_id
_entity_poly.type
_entity_poly.pdbx_seq_one_letter_code
_entity_poly.pdbx_strand_id
1 'polypeptide(L)'
;MLQEIKNLIYSKYKPEDKIWFFFSLFDWNWKLLSSNWVASTDKTLEDMINLLYNWKIKPFEPQTKHIIFNIVNEITPQTDVQAFLQMDTKSNWVILAEINGNKTGIILPDTKGITTMQQAIAAIKVKYQLEWNVSISTFTTTKLCLNK
;
A
#
# COMPACT_ATOMS: atom_id res chain seq x y z
N MET A 1 17.13 -8.60 10.95
CA MET A 1 15.90 -8.22 10.19
C MET A 1 16.13 -7.11 9.18
N LEU A 2 16.69 -5.94 9.54
CA LEU A 2 16.87 -4.84 8.57
C LEU A 2 17.67 -5.27 7.32
N GLN A 3 18.76 -6.00 7.50
CA GLN A 3 19.58 -6.45 6.37
C GLN A 3 18.84 -7.47 5.49
N GLU A 4 18.01 -8.32 6.09
CA GLU A 4 17.19 -9.29 5.36
C GLU A 4 16.12 -8.58 4.51
N ILE A 5 15.50 -7.54 5.08
CA ILE A 5 14.55 -6.69 4.35
C ILE A 5 15.24 -6.00 3.17
N LYS A 6 16.41 -5.40 3.40
CA LYS A 6 17.20 -4.76 2.34
C LYS A 6 17.56 -5.76 1.24
N ASN A 7 18.06 -6.92 1.59
CA ASN A 7 18.42 -7.95 0.62
C ASN A 7 17.21 -8.40 -0.22
N LEU A 8 16.05 -8.58 0.42
CA LEU A 8 14.84 -8.95 -0.26
C LEU A 8 14.40 -7.88 -1.28
N ILE A 9 14.33 -6.64 -0.85
CA ILE A 9 13.85 -5.54 -1.70
C ILE A 9 14.86 -5.21 -2.79
N TYR A 10 16.15 -5.16 -2.47
CA TYR A 10 17.22 -4.84 -3.44
C TYR A 10 17.51 -5.96 -4.43
N SER A 11 16.93 -7.15 -4.23
CA SER A 11 16.95 -8.19 -5.27
C SER A 11 16.18 -7.77 -6.54
N LYS A 12 15.28 -6.78 -6.44
CA LYS A 12 14.43 -6.32 -7.55
C LYS A 12 14.45 -4.81 -7.79
N TYR A 13 14.82 -4.03 -6.80
CA TYR A 13 14.78 -2.56 -6.83
C TYR A 13 16.12 -2.00 -6.39
N LYS A 14 16.43 -0.78 -6.81
CA LYS A 14 17.67 -0.11 -6.43
C LYS A 14 17.47 0.73 -5.17
N PRO A 15 18.49 0.88 -4.31
CA PRO A 15 18.40 1.72 -3.10
C PRO A 15 18.01 3.17 -3.37
N GLU A 16 18.41 3.72 -4.52
CA GLU A 16 18.11 5.08 -4.96
C GLU A 16 16.73 5.28 -5.57
N ASP A 17 15.98 4.20 -5.83
CA ASP A 17 14.64 4.29 -6.38
C ASP A 17 13.69 5.03 -5.44
N LYS A 18 12.75 5.79 -6.01
CA LYS A 18 11.70 6.50 -5.28
C LYS A 18 10.37 5.84 -5.61
N ILE A 19 9.98 4.87 -4.81
CA ILE A 19 8.79 4.05 -5.04
C ILE A 19 7.90 4.00 -3.81
N TRP A 20 6.63 3.79 -4.05
CA TRP A 20 5.64 3.64 -3.01
C TRP A 20 5.52 2.17 -2.62
N PHE A 21 5.26 1.93 -1.35
CA PHE A 21 4.99 0.58 -0.90
C PHE A 21 4.11 0.56 0.34
N PHE A 22 3.48 -0.56 0.52
CA PHE A 22 2.71 -0.93 1.71
C PHE A 22 3.39 -2.12 2.36
N PHE A 23 3.45 -2.17 3.68
CA PHE A 23 3.93 -3.34 4.38
C PHE A 23 3.01 -3.78 5.51
N SER A 24 3.02 -5.06 5.80
CA SER A 24 2.30 -5.68 6.90
C SER A 24 3.21 -6.64 7.64
N LEU A 25 3.16 -6.57 8.96
CA LEU A 25 3.90 -7.44 9.87
C LEU A 25 2.92 -8.44 10.51
N PHE A 26 3.31 -9.69 10.57
CA PHE A 26 2.49 -10.75 11.16
C PHE A 26 3.30 -11.57 12.16
N ASP A 27 2.61 -12.10 13.17
CA ASP A 27 3.18 -13.05 14.11
C ASP A 27 3.20 -14.47 13.52
N TRP A 28 3.56 -15.44 14.35
CA TRP A 28 3.61 -16.87 14.01
C TRP A 28 2.27 -17.44 13.53
N ASN A 29 1.16 -16.90 14.03
CA ASN A 29 -0.19 -17.36 13.70
C ASN A 29 -0.84 -16.52 12.57
N TRP A 30 -0.05 -15.76 11.83
CA TRP A 30 -0.54 -14.82 10.80
C TRP A 30 -1.48 -13.74 11.34
N LYS A 31 -1.39 -13.43 12.63
CA LYS A 31 -2.09 -12.30 13.20
C LYS A 31 -1.35 -11.01 12.82
N LEU A 32 -2.09 -10.04 12.30
CA LEU A 32 -1.54 -8.73 11.95
C LEU A 32 -1.06 -8.00 13.20
N LEU A 33 0.21 -7.62 13.21
CA LEU A 33 0.84 -6.83 14.27
C LEU A 33 0.85 -5.34 13.92
N SER A 34 1.18 -5.02 12.68
CA SER A 34 1.25 -3.65 12.19
C SER A 34 1.15 -3.63 10.68
N SER A 35 0.59 -2.57 10.15
CA SER A 35 0.63 -2.29 8.72
C SER A 35 0.79 -0.80 8.49
N ASN A 36 1.55 -0.43 7.47
CA ASN A 36 1.76 0.96 7.12
C ASN A 36 1.92 1.13 5.62
N TRP A 37 1.47 2.28 5.18
CA TRP A 37 1.55 2.76 3.82
C TRP A 37 2.59 3.87 3.72
N VAL A 38 3.40 3.78 2.69
CA VAL A 38 4.40 4.79 2.39
C VAL A 38 4.13 5.33 1.01
N ALA A 39 3.44 6.44 0.97
CA ALA A 39 3.34 7.23 -0.24
C ALA A 39 4.68 7.92 -0.47
N SER A 40 5.25 7.71 -1.60
CA SER A 40 6.53 8.25 -1.93
C SER A 40 6.56 9.73 -1.85
N THR A 41 7.67 10.08 -1.46
CA THR A 41 8.10 11.42 -1.28
C THR A 41 9.37 11.64 -2.06
N ASP A 42 10.12 12.62 -1.68
CA ASP A 42 11.44 12.88 -2.23
C ASP A 42 12.53 11.94 -1.71
N LYS A 43 12.19 11.04 -0.79
CA LYS A 43 13.14 10.12 -0.17
C LYS A 43 13.39 8.89 -1.03
N THR A 44 14.63 8.40 -0.97
CA THR A 44 15.01 7.15 -1.62
C THR A 44 14.42 5.94 -0.89
N LEU A 45 14.36 4.82 -1.58
CA LEU A 45 13.93 3.55 -1.01
C LEU A 45 14.76 3.17 0.22
N GLU A 46 16.08 3.39 0.18
CA GLU A 46 16.97 3.14 1.30
C GLU A 46 16.62 3.97 2.53
N ASP A 47 16.43 5.28 2.34
CA ASP A 47 16.06 6.18 3.43
C ASP A 47 14.74 5.79 4.06
N MET A 48 13.76 5.43 3.21
CA MET A 48 12.43 5.01 3.67
C MET A 48 12.47 3.70 4.43
N ILE A 49 13.23 2.70 3.96
CA ILE A 49 13.38 1.42 4.67
C ILE A 49 14.04 1.63 6.02
N ASN A 50 15.11 2.41 6.10
CA ASN A 50 15.78 2.71 7.36
C ASN A 50 14.86 3.43 8.36
N LEU A 51 14.12 4.44 7.86
CA LEU A 51 13.15 5.19 8.67
C LEU A 51 12.06 4.26 9.23
N LEU A 52 11.42 3.49 8.35
CA LEU A 52 10.32 2.60 8.73
C LEU A 52 10.78 1.47 9.65
N TYR A 53 11.96 0.92 9.39
CA TYR A 53 12.51 -0.10 10.26
C TYR A 53 12.60 0.41 11.70
N ASN A 54 13.23 1.56 11.89
CA ASN A 54 13.43 2.11 13.23
C ASN A 54 12.13 2.48 13.94
N TRP A 55 11.16 3.02 13.22
CA TRP A 55 9.93 3.57 13.82
C TRP A 55 8.75 2.60 13.87
N LYS A 56 8.67 1.68 12.90
CA LYS A 56 7.47 0.85 12.71
C LYS A 56 7.71 -0.65 12.77
N ILE A 57 8.92 -1.12 12.43
CA ILE A 57 9.23 -2.55 12.37
C ILE A 57 9.95 -3.01 13.64
N LYS A 58 11.01 -2.31 14.02
CA LYS A 58 11.84 -2.66 15.17
C LYS A 58 11.07 -2.88 16.48
N PRO A 59 10.04 -2.08 16.82
CA PRO A 59 9.24 -2.32 18.04
C PRO A 59 8.52 -3.67 18.04
N PHE A 60 8.21 -4.22 16.86
CA PHE A 60 7.51 -5.51 16.70
C PHE A 60 8.46 -6.65 16.34
N GLU A 61 9.75 -6.39 16.16
CA GLU A 61 10.71 -7.38 15.66
C GLU A 61 10.71 -8.69 16.45
N PRO A 62 10.63 -8.70 17.79
CA PRO A 62 10.62 -9.95 18.56
C PRO A 62 9.42 -10.85 18.26
N GLN A 63 8.29 -10.26 17.87
CA GLN A 63 7.04 -10.97 17.62
C GLN A 63 6.83 -11.25 16.12
N THR A 64 7.55 -10.53 15.25
CA THR A 64 7.35 -10.61 13.80
C THR A 64 7.98 -11.88 13.24
N LYS A 65 7.18 -12.65 12.53
CA LYS A 65 7.59 -13.86 11.80
C LYS A 65 7.44 -13.73 10.30
N HIS A 66 6.45 -12.98 9.85
CA HIS A 66 6.23 -12.77 8.44
C HIS A 66 6.11 -11.27 8.14
N ILE A 67 6.75 -10.85 7.08
CA ILE A 67 6.64 -9.48 6.56
C ILE A 67 6.22 -9.58 5.11
N ILE A 68 5.19 -8.83 4.75
CA ILE A 68 4.75 -8.70 3.37
C ILE A 68 4.98 -7.25 2.94
N PHE A 69 5.73 -7.06 1.86
CA PHE A 69 5.85 -5.79 1.15
C PHE A 69 5.05 -5.86 -0.14
N ASN A 70 4.21 -4.88 -0.37
CA ASN A 70 3.54 -4.66 -1.64
C ASN A 70 4.13 -3.39 -2.26
N ILE A 71 5.00 -3.57 -3.24
CA ILE A 71 5.66 -2.46 -3.94
C ILE A 71 4.75 -2.00 -5.07
N VAL A 72 4.42 -0.73 -5.08
CA VAL A 72 3.56 -0.15 -6.12
C VAL A 72 4.28 -0.17 -7.46
N ASN A 73 3.61 -0.71 -8.46
CA ASN A 73 4.11 -0.70 -9.84
C ASN A 73 3.79 0.66 -10.48
N GLU A 74 2.82 0.71 -11.37
CA GLU A 74 2.40 1.92 -12.06
C GLU A 74 1.06 2.39 -11.51
N ILE A 75 0.96 3.69 -11.21
CA ILE A 75 -0.30 4.32 -10.82
C ILE A 75 -0.95 4.88 -12.08
N THR A 76 -2.15 4.40 -12.38
CA THR A 76 -2.90 4.81 -13.56
C THR A 76 -4.11 5.65 -13.16
N PRO A 77 -4.15 6.95 -13.54
CA PRO A 77 -5.33 7.77 -13.35
C PRO A 77 -6.53 7.18 -14.12
N GLN A 78 -7.69 7.14 -13.48
CA GLN A 78 -8.93 6.65 -14.09
C GLN A 78 -9.82 7.84 -14.44
N THR A 79 -9.79 8.26 -15.71
CA THR A 79 -10.58 9.39 -16.21
C THR A 79 -11.90 8.96 -16.83
N ASP A 80 -12.00 7.72 -17.29
CA ASP A 80 -13.24 7.11 -17.77
C ASP A 80 -13.94 6.37 -16.62
N VAL A 81 -14.93 7.01 -16.03
CA VAL A 81 -15.68 6.46 -14.88
C VAL A 81 -16.37 5.14 -15.24
N GLN A 82 -16.92 5.02 -16.44
CA GLN A 82 -17.62 3.80 -16.85
C GLN A 82 -16.64 2.62 -16.96
N ALA A 83 -15.49 2.83 -17.56
CA ALA A 83 -14.43 1.82 -17.61
C ALA A 83 -13.94 1.44 -16.21
N PHE A 84 -13.73 2.41 -15.33
CA PHE A 84 -13.33 2.18 -13.95
C PHE A 84 -14.36 1.31 -13.20
N LEU A 85 -15.65 1.58 -13.34
CA LEU A 85 -16.71 0.84 -12.66
C LEU A 85 -16.81 -0.62 -13.11
N GLN A 86 -16.25 -0.97 -14.28
CA GLN A 86 -16.16 -2.34 -14.78
C GLN A 86 -14.93 -3.08 -14.31
N MET A 87 -13.97 -2.41 -13.66
CA MET A 87 -12.73 -3.02 -13.22
C MET A 87 -12.96 -3.99 -12.06
N ASP A 88 -12.10 -5.00 -12.00
CA ASP A 88 -12.06 -6.00 -10.97
C ASP A 88 -11.51 -5.43 -9.64
N THR A 89 -12.20 -5.69 -8.55
CA THR A 89 -11.77 -5.29 -7.19
C THR A 89 -10.76 -6.26 -6.55
N LYS A 90 -10.52 -7.42 -7.16
CA LYS A 90 -9.65 -8.45 -6.58
C LYS A 90 -8.18 -8.23 -6.83
N SER A 91 -7.83 -7.56 -7.94
CA SER A 91 -6.44 -7.35 -8.35
C SER A 91 -6.02 -5.88 -8.38
N ASN A 92 -6.94 -4.95 -8.23
CA ASN A 92 -6.66 -3.51 -8.32
C ASN A 92 -6.76 -2.83 -6.95
N TRP A 93 -5.71 -2.09 -6.61
CA TRP A 93 -5.74 -1.11 -5.54
C TRP A 93 -6.40 0.15 -6.06
N VAL A 94 -7.19 0.80 -5.22
CA VAL A 94 -7.85 2.07 -5.57
C VAL A 94 -7.36 3.14 -4.61
N ILE A 95 -6.96 4.27 -5.17
CA ILE A 95 -6.61 5.47 -4.42
C ILE A 95 -7.52 6.62 -4.86
N LEU A 96 -8.11 7.30 -3.88
CA LEU A 96 -8.88 8.52 -4.09
C LEU A 96 -8.12 9.69 -3.49
N ALA A 97 -8.08 10.79 -4.21
CA ALA A 97 -7.50 12.05 -3.73
C ALA A 97 -8.49 13.19 -3.93
N GLU A 98 -8.72 14.00 -2.92
CA GLU A 98 -9.55 15.20 -3.04
C GLU A 98 -8.94 16.17 -4.04
N ILE A 99 -9.73 16.65 -5.00
CA ILE A 99 -9.24 17.56 -6.04
C ILE A 99 -8.85 18.92 -5.44
N ASN A 100 -9.65 19.44 -4.52
CA ASN A 100 -9.46 20.75 -3.87
C ASN A 100 -9.09 20.61 -2.38
N GLY A 101 -8.59 19.46 -1.96
CA GLY A 101 -8.26 19.17 -0.57
C GLY A 101 -6.93 18.44 -0.46
N ASN A 102 -6.60 18.05 0.78
CA ASN A 102 -5.33 17.39 1.09
C ASN A 102 -5.51 15.91 1.47
N LYS A 103 -6.77 15.44 1.51
CA LYS A 103 -7.06 14.08 1.96
C LYS A 103 -6.94 13.09 0.82
N THR A 104 -6.37 11.95 1.13
CA THR A 104 -6.31 10.79 0.26
C THR A 104 -6.81 9.57 1.01
N GLY A 105 -7.34 8.61 0.29
CA GLY A 105 -7.75 7.34 0.84
C GLY A 105 -7.44 6.20 -0.11
N ILE A 106 -7.27 5.00 0.44
CA ILE A 106 -6.85 3.82 -0.30
C ILE A 106 -7.65 2.61 0.15
N ILE A 107 -7.89 1.69 -0.78
CA ILE A 107 -8.40 0.35 -0.47
C ILE A 107 -7.55 -0.72 -1.16
N LEU A 108 -7.30 -1.79 -0.42
CA LEU A 108 -6.55 -2.94 -0.90
C LEU A 108 -7.42 -3.79 -1.82
N PRO A 109 -6.80 -4.52 -2.77
CA PRO A 109 -7.53 -5.49 -3.55
C PRO A 109 -8.11 -6.60 -2.66
N ASP A 110 -9.21 -7.18 -3.11
CA ASP A 110 -9.90 -8.29 -2.45
C ASP A 110 -10.27 -8.01 -0.97
N THR A 111 -10.65 -6.78 -0.67
CA THR A 111 -11.11 -6.39 0.66
C THR A 111 -12.45 -7.05 0.96
N LYS A 112 -12.57 -7.66 2.13
CA LYS A 112 -13.80 -8.33 2.57
C LYS A 112 -14.99 -7.38 2.54
N GLY A 113 -16.08 -7.81 1.90
CA GLY A 113 -17.31 -7.03 1.76
C GLY A 113 -17.32 -6.06 0.59
N ILE A 114 -16.21 -5.94 -0.16
CA ILE A 114 -16.09 -5.10 -1.34
C ILE A 114 -16.04 -5.98 -2.59
N THR A 115 -17.10 -5.93 -3.39
CA THR A 115 -17.19 -6.72 -4.63
C THR A 115 -17.31 -5.86 -5.88
N THR A 116 -17.61 -4.56 -5.74
CA THR A 116 -17.73 -3.60 -6.83
C THR A 116 -16.91 -2.35 -6.57
N MET A 117 -16.55 -1.65 -7.64
CA MET A 117 -15.81 -0.38 -7.52
C MET A 117 -16.66 0.72 -6.88
N GLN A 118 -17.98 0.70 -7.05
CA GLN A 118 -18.89 1.61 -6.32
C GLN A 118 -18.76 1.42 -4.80
N GLN A 119 -18.75 0.19 -4.35
CA GLN A 119 -18.54 -0.13 -2.93
C GLN A 119 -17.15 0.30 -2.44
N ALA A 120 -16.13 0.12 -3.26
CA ALA A 120 -14.77 0.55 -2.95
C ALA A 120 -14.69 2.08 -2.74
N ILE A 121 -15.26 2.87 -3.67
CA ILE A 121 -15.32 4.32 -3.54
C ILE A 121 -16.06 4.73 -2.26
N ALA A 122 -17.23 4.15 -2.02
CA ALA A 122 -18.04 4.47 -0.84
C ALA A 122 -17.28 4.16 0.46
N ALA A 123 -16.64 3.01 0.54
CA ALA A 123 -15.84 2.60 1.70
C ALA A 123 -14.66 3.54 1.97
N ILE A 124 -13.93 3.95 0.94
CA ILE A 124 -12.81 4.89 1.06
C ILE A 124 -13.32 6.25 1.54
N LYS A 125 -14.38 6.78 0.92
CA LYS A 125 -14.93 8.09 1.30
C LYS A 125 -15.39 8.13 2.76
N VAL A 126 -16.05 7.10 3.23
CA VAL A 126 -16.49 7.01 4.63
C VAL A 126 -15.30 6.90 5.58
N LYS A 127 -14.37 5.99 5.31
CA LYS A 127 -13.23 5.73 6.20
C LYS A 127 -12.31 6.93 6.35
N TYR A 128 -12.03 7.64 5.27
CA TYR A 128 -11.11 8.77 5.24
C TYR A 128 -11.81 10.13 5.25
N GLN A 129 -13.14 10.15 5.32
CA GLN A 129 -13.96 11.37 5.33
C GLN A 129 -13.66 12.28 4.13
N LEU A 130 -13.63 11.69 2.93
CA LEU A 130 -13.38 12.42 1.69
C LEU A 130 -14.64 13.10 1.18
N GLU A 131 -14.47 14.29 0.60
CA GLU A 131 -15.54 15.03 -0.06
C GLU A 131 -15.86 14.47 -1.46
N TRP A 132 -16.86 15.05 -2.12
CA TRP A 132 -17.41 14.52 -3.37
C TRP A 132 -16.44 14.55 -4.55
N ASN A 133 -15.65 15.64 -4.67
CA ASN A 133 -14.75 15.82 -5.80
C ASN A 133 -13.41 15.14 -5.54
N VAL A 134 -13.28 13.93 -6.04
CA VAL A 134 -12.06 13.14 -5.91
C VAL A 134 -11.54 12.74 -7.29
N SER A 135 -10.24 12.68 -7.42
CA SER A 135 -9.58 11.95 -8.50
C SER A 135 -9.44 10.48 -8.13
N ILE A 136 -9.57 9.61 -9.12
CA ILE A 136 -9.48 8.17 -8.96
C ILE A 136 -8.25 7.67 -9.69
N SER A 137 -7.44 6.86 -9.01
CA SER A 137 -6.33 6.14 -9.63
C SER A 137 -6.33 4.69 -9.17
N THR A 138 -5.83 3.81 -10.00
CA THR A 138 -5.66 2.39 -9.69
C THR A 138 -4.20 1.98 -9.88
N PHE A 139 -3.79 0.94 -9.19
CA PHE A 139 -2.46 0.36 -9.36
C PHE A 139 -2.44 -1.12 -8.98
N THR A 140 -1.42 -1.80 -9.41
CA THR A 140 -1.06 -3.14 -8.96
C THR A 140 0.22 -3.09 -8.15
N THR A 141 0.51 -4.16 -7.43
CA THR A 141 1.72 -4.26 -6.63
C THR A 141 2.51 -5.51 -6.95
N THR A 142 3.82 -5.43 -6.75
CA THR A 142 4.68 -6.61 -6.66
C THR A 142 4.80 -7.00 -5.19
N LYS A 143 4.40 -8.21 -4.87
CA LYS A 143 4.44 -8.75 -3.51
C LYS A 143 5.78 -9.41 -3.23
N LEU A 144 6.44 -8.99 -2.15
CA LEU A 144 7.64 -9.60 -1.61
C LEU A 144 7.36 -10.08 -0.18
N CYS A 145 7.79 -11.29 0.15
CA CYS A 145 7.55 -11.89 1.46
C CYS A 145 8.88 -12.27 2.11
N LEU A 146 9.03 -11.91 3.37
CA LEU A 146 10.09 -12.36 4.24
C LEU A 146 9.48 -13.23 5.34
N ASN A 147 9.98 -14.45 5.48
CA ASN A 147 9.58 -15.39 6.52
C ASN A 147 10.78 -15.68 7.41
N LYS A 148 10.58 -15.63 8.72
CA LYS A 148 11.59 -15.92 9.74
C LYS A 148 11.38 -17.26 10.42
#